data_b3aed556e0e870aae5fffc86a88fed42
#
_entry.id   b3aed556e0e870aae5fffc86a88fed42
#
_cell.length_a   1.000
_cell.length_b   1.000
_cell.length_c   1.000
_cell.angle_alpha   90.00
_cell.angle_beta   90.00
_cell.angle_gamma   90.00
#
_symmetry.space_group_name_H-M   'P 1'
#
loop_
_entity.id
_entity.type
_entity.pdbx_description
1 polymer ?
#
loop_
_entity_poly.entity_id
_entity_poly.type
_entity_poly.pdbx_seq_one_letter_code
_entity_poly.pdbx_strand_id
1 'polypeptide(L)'
;MEIKKAATAGTLESSDCMVTVEPGEGKVDFSLESSVINQYGNQIRKVALETLKNLDIDNVRITIVDKGALDCTLKARIEGAVAESQKDVARFSLYHALKTIDYRGCERVVRINGLDTPYWREDIRASVAGGCDAIRIPKTESPKDVQMVEAAIAEDEKTYGRTEGDVLIMAALESARGIMRALDICESSERLFGIALSGGDYTKDLQTHITGTGVELMGARQNMIIAARAAGVQCFDTVYTDLKNMEGFRQDVETIHLMGFDGKSIINPRQIPVVHEIFTPTQKDIIFAEKVVKEIDSKKAQGIGVFTVDGKMIDIAFYDGAKRTIDLAKASGVYKGDL
;
A
#
# COMPACT_ATOMS: atom_id res chain seq x y z
N MET A 1 13.15 20.86 -8.70
CA MET A 1 12.61 19.70 -9.52
C MET A 1 12.55 20.14 -10.98
N GLU A 2 12.86 19.27 -11.97
CA GLU A 2 12.89 19.63 -13.39
C GLU A 2 11.66 19.09 -14.13
N ILE A 3 10.99 19.94 -14.93
CA ILE A 3 9.88 19.51 -15.80
C ILE A 3 10.47 18.96 -17.09
N LYS A 4 10.23 17.66 -17.38
CA LYS A 4 10.83 16.96 -18.53
C LYS A 4 9.88 16.78 -19.71
N LYS A 5 8.57 16.83 -19.50
CA LYS A 5 7.55 16.75 -20.55
C LYS A 5 6.39 17.71 -20.27
N ALA A 6 5.67 18.09 -21.30
CA ALA A 6 4.43 18.83 -21.17
C ALA A 6 3.37 18.01 -20.44
N ALA A 7 2.66 18.64 -19.52
CA ALA A 7 1.53 18.03 -18.81
C ALA A 7 0.48 19.10 -18.46
N THR A 8 -0.78 18.67 -18.39
CA THR A 8 -1.92 19.57 -18.13
C THR A 8 -2.80 18.98 -17.04
N ALA A 9 -3.33 19.85 -16.16
CA ALA A 9 -4.31 19.50 -15.15
C ALA A 9 -5.40 20.56 -15.03
N GLY A 10 -6.63 20.14 -14.72
CA GLY A 10 -7.78 21.00 -14.53
C GLY A 10 -8.69 21.06 -15.76
N THR A 11 -9.70 21.92 -15.70
CA THR A 11 -10.73 22.09 -16.74
C THR A 11 -10.94 23.57 -17.07
N LEU A 12 -11.71 23.83 -18.13
CA LEU A 12 -12.15 25.18 -18.53
C LEU A 12 -13.56 25.52 -18.01
N GLU A 13 -14.06 24.75 -17.06
CA GLU A 13 -15.36 24.99 -16.44
C GLU A 13 -15.30 26.19 -15.46
N SER A 14 -16.49 26.74 -15.14
CA SER A 14 -16.61 27.83 -14.17
C SER A 14 -16.06 27.44 -12.81
N SER A 15 -15.34 28.37 -12.17
CA SER A 15 -14.67 28.19 -10.87
C SER A 15 -13.53 27.16 -10.86
N ASP A 16 -12.99 26.80 -12.05
CA ASP A 16 -11.81 25.97 -12.23
C ASP A 16 -10.74 26.70 -13.07
N CYS A 17 -9.58 26.09 -13.22
CA CYS A 17 -8.54 26.53 -14.13
C CYS A 17 -7.83 25.34 -14.80
N MET A 18 -7.40 25.53 -16.02
CA MET A 18 -6.52 24.61 -16.72
C MET A 18 -5.08 25.12 -16.62
N VAL A 19 -4.22 24.28 -16.09
CA VAL A 19 -2.79 24.55 -15.92
C VAL A 19 -1.99 23.61 -16.80
N THR A 20 -1.15 24.17 -17.68
CA THR A 20 -0.19 23.42 -18.49
C THR A 20 1.22 23.80 -18.04
N VAL A 21 2.06 22.76 -17.78
CA VAL A 21 3.50 22.93 -17.54
C VAL A 21 4.30 22.27 -18.66
N GLU A 22 5.40 22.90 -19.06
CA GLU A 22 6.31 22.42 -20.11
C GLU A 22 7.76 22.65 -19.67
N PRO A 23 8.73 21.91 -20.25
CA PRO A 23 10.15 22.21 -20.00
C PRO A 23 10.48 23.68 -20.22
N GLY A 24 11.16 24.29 -19.26
CA GLY A 24 11.58 25.68 -19.35
C GLY A 24 12.92 25.88 -20.05
N GLU A 25 13.29 27.12 -20.26
CA GLU A 25 14.56 27.56 -20.88
C GLU A 25 15.47 28.28 -19.85
N GLY A 26 15.65 27.65 -18.67
CA GLY A 26 16.51 28.18 -17.61
C GLY A 26 15.83 29.19 -16.67
N LYS A 27 14.51 29.40 -16.77
CA LYS A 27 13.73 30.28 -15.91
C LYS A 27 12.27 29.85 -15.84
N VAL A 28 11.51 30.51 -14.96
CA VAL A 28 10.04 30.40 -14.97
C VAL A 28 9.48 31.39 -16.04
N ASP A 29 8.88 30.80 -17.07
CA ASP A 29 8.13 31.52 -18.10
C ASP A 29 6.63 31.36 -17.79
N PHE A 30 5.97 32.48 -17.44
CA PHE A 30 4.62 32.50 -16.88
C PHE A 30 3.62 33.20 -17.80
N SER A 31 2.62 32.49 -18.29
CA SER A 31 1.50 32.97 -19.07
C SER A 31 0.18 32.80 -18.31
N LEU A 32 -0.65 33.85 -18.30
CA LEU A 32 -1.96 33.86 -17.65
C LEU A 32 -3.03 34.43 -18.55
N GLU A 33 -4.07 33.67 -18.80
CA GLU A 33 -5.35 34.10 -19.32
C GLU A 33 -6.42 33.89 -18.24
N SER A 34 -7.16 34.92 -17.83
CA SER A 34 -8.15 34.82 -16.76
C SER A 34 -9.36 35.67 -17.03
N SER A 35 -10.55 35.12 -16.79
CA SER A 35 -11.83 35.87 -16.84
C SER A 35 -11.93 36.96 -15.78
N VAL A 36 -11.09 36.90 -14.72
CA VAL A 36 -11.04 37.83 -13.59
C VAL A 36 -9.69 38.51 -13.45
N ILE A 37 -8.96 38.64 -14.55
CA ILE A 37 -7.56 39.11 -14.57
C ILE A 37 -7.38 40.51 -13.96
N ASN A 38 -8.35 41.43 -14.19
CA ASN A 38 -8.29 42.79 -13.68
C ASN A 38 -8.43 42.88 -12.15
N GLN A 39 -9.10 41.91 -11.53
CA GLN A 39 -9.38 41.91 -10.10
C GLN A 39 -8.38 41.02 -9.34
N TYR A 40 -8.05 39.87 -9.88
CA TYR A 40 -7.30 38.82 -9.17
C TYR A 40 -6.01 38.36 -9.88
N GLY A 41 -5.66 38.94 -11.04
CA GLY A 41 -4.49 38.52 -11.83
C GLY A 41 -3.18 38.49 -11.03
N ASN A 42 -2.96 39.51 -10.16
CA ASN A 42 -1.78 39.58 -9.29
C ASN A 42 -1.81 38.47 -8.21
N GLN A 43 -2.98 38.16 -7.65
CA GLN A 43 -3.15 37.07 -6.66
C GLN A 43 -2.89 35.71 -7.31
N ILE A 44 -3.48 35.47 -8.48
CA ILE A 44 -3.27 34.21 -9.24
C ILE A 44 -1.78 34.01 -9.53
N ARG A 45 -1.10 35.04 -10.01
CA ARG A 45 0.35 34.98 -10.26
C ARG A 45 1.16 34.70 -9.00
N LYS A 46 0.82 35.35 -7.88
CA LYS A 46 1.48 35.14 -6.59
C LYS A 46 1.34 33.68 -6.13
N VAL A 47 0.11 33.14 -6.07
CA VAL A 47 -0.16 31.78 -5.67
C VAL A 47 0.56 30.79 -6.57
N ALA A 48 0.57 31.00 -7.88
CA ALA A 48 1.25 30.13 -8.82
C ALA A 48 2.76 30.09 -8.58
N LEU A 49 3.42 31.25 -8.45
CA LEU A 49 4.86 31.31 -8.23
C LEU A 49 5.27 30.79 -6.86
N GLU A 50 4.47 31.03 -5.81
CA GLU A 50 4.70 30.43 -4.48
C GLU A 50 4.55 28.90 -4.51
N THR A 51 3.57 28.38 -5.26
CA THR A 51 3.39 26.93 -5.41
C THR A 51 4.56 26.28 -6.14
N LEU A 52 5.03 26.87 -7.27
CA LEU A 52 6.22 26.38 -7.97
C LEU A 52 7.47 26.41 -7.08
N LYS A 53 7.65 27.48 -6.30
CA LYS A 53 8.76 27.60 -5.35
C LYS A 53 8.70 26.52 -4.26
N ASN A 54 7.52 26.23 -3.73
CA ASN A 54 7.33 25.16 -2.72
C ASN A 54 7.61 23.77 -3.28
N LEU A 55 7.52 23.59 -4.60
CA LEU A 55 7.84 22.37 -5.33
C LEU A 55 9.32 22.34 -5.82
N ASP A 56 10.13 23.31 -5.44
CA ASP A 56 11.52 23.47 -5.91
C ASP A 56 11.65 23.51 -7.45
N ILE A 57 10.71 24.21 -8.12
CA ILE A 57 10.70 24.37 -9.58
C ILE A 57 11.07 25.80 -9.92
N ASP A 58 12.20 25.97 -10.57
CA ASP A 58 12.76 27.25 -11.03
C ASP A 58 12.96 27.32 -12.55
N ASN A 59 12.69 26.22 -13.25
CA ASN A 59 12.83 26.09 -14.70
C ASN A 59 11.58 25.42 -15.30
N VAL A 60 10.62 26.22 -15.75
CA VAL A 60 9.34 25.74 -16.28
C VAL A 60 8.69 26.81 -17.15
N ARG A 61 8.05 26.45 -18.26
CA ARG A 61 7.02 27.25 -18.90
C ARG A 61 5.67 26.82 -18.34
N ILE A 62 4.95 27.74 -17.70
CA ILE A 62 3.63 27.48 -17.13
C ILE A 62 2.58 28.39 -17.79
N THR A 63 1.52 27.79 -18.30
CA THR A 63 0.37 28.46 -18.87
C THR A 63 -0.86 28.18 -18.03
N ILE A 64 -1.57 29.18 -17.59
CA ILE A 64 -2.79 29.08 -16.78
C ILE A 64 -3.93 29.77 -17.54
N VAL A 65 -5.00 29.01 -17.78
CA VAL A 65 -6.28 29.51 -18.28
C VAL A 65 -7.30 29.38 -17.13
N ASP A 66 -7.60 30.53 -16.51
CA ASP A 66 -8.43 30.61 -15.30
C ASP A 66 -9.86 31.04 -15.61
N LYS A 67 -10.83 30.35 -15.02
CA LYS A 67 -12.27 30.66 -15.10
C LYS A 67 -12.86 31.01 -13.72
N GLY A 68 -12.06 31.71 -12.88
CA GLY A 68 -12.45 32.10 -11.54
C GLY A 68 -12.19 31.05 -10.46
N ALA A 69 -11.11 30.30 -10.59
CA ALA A 69 -10.68 29.32 -9.59
C ALA A 69 -10.31 29.97 -8.26
N LEU A 70 -10.59 29.30 -7.16
CA LEU A 70 -10.09 29.68 -5.84
C LEU A 70 -8.58 29.37 -5.73
N ASP A 71 -7.88 30.05 -4.83
CA ASP A 71 -6.44 29.85 -4.59
C ASP A 71 -6.09 28.36 -4.32
N CYS A 72 -6.93 27.65 -3.56
CA CYS A 72 -6.74 26.22 -3.28
C CYS A 72 -6.91 25.35 -4.53
N THR A 73 -7.84 25.68 -5.41
CA THR A 73 -8.06 24.98 -6.69
C THR A 73 -6.87 25.23 -7.62
N LEU A 74 -6.45 26.48 -7.78
CA LEU A 74 -5.28 26.84 -8.58
C LEU A 74 -4.02 26.09 -8.12
N LYS A 75 -3.77 26.06 -6.81
CA LYS A 75 -2.65 25.30 -6.22
C LYS A 75 -2.73 23.82 -6.55
N ALA A 76 -3.89 23.18 -6.34
CA ALA A 76 -4.09 21.76 -6.63
C ALA A 76 -3.90 21.43 -8.13
N ARG A 77 -4.29 22.34 -9.05
CA ARG A 77 -4.08 22.15 -10.49
C ARG A 77 -2.62 22.28 -10.90
N ILE A 78 -1.87 23.20 -10.29
CA ILE A 78 -0.42 23.33 -10.52
C ILE A 78 0.30 22.09 -10.00
N GLU A 79 0.03 21.66 -8.77
CA GLU A 79 0.60 20.45 -8.19
C GLU A 79 0.27 19.21 -9.05
N GLY A 80 -0.97 19.12 -9.56
CA GLY A 80 -1.43 18.05 -10.44
C GLY A 80 -0.68 18.04 -11.79
N ALA A 81 -0.53 19.18 -12.46
CA ALA A 81 0.20 19.27 -13.72
C ALA A 81 1.69 18.92 -13.56
N VAL A 82 2.31 19.38 -12.47
CA VAL A 82 3.70 19.04 -12.13
C VAL A 82 3.85 17.55 -11.87
N ALA A 83 2.97 16.96 -11.02
CA ALA A 83 2.99 15.53 -10.76
C ALA A 83 2.82 14.70 -12.03
N GLU A 84 1.94 15.12 -12.93
CA GLU A 84 1.73 14.51 -14.25
C GLU A 84 2.99 14.51 -15.10
N SER A 85 3.70 15.66 -15.13
CA SER A 85 4.94 15.80 -15.89
C SER A 85 6.08 14.89 -15.42
N GLN A 86 6.00 14.38 -14.17
CA GLN A 86 7.01 13.53 -13.52
C GLN A 86 6.73 12.03 -13.64
N LYS A 87 5.55 11.61 -14.10
CA LYS A 87 5.14 10.19 -14.03
C LYS A 87 6.05 9.23 -14.80
N ASP A 88 6.51 9.60 -15.98
CA ASP A 88 7.45 8.75 -16.74
C ASP A 88 8.82 8.67 -16.05
N VAL A 89 9.22 9.77 -15.39
CA VAL A 89 10.46 9.79 -14.60
C VAL A 89 10.34 8.90 -13.36
N ALA A 90 9.17 8.91 -12.70
CA ALA A 90 8.91 8.05 -11.55
C ALA A 90 8.93 6.58 -11.95
N ARG A 91 8.32 6.19 -13.08
CA ARG A 91 8.36 4.82 -13.61
C ARG A 91 9.77 4.38 -13.98
N PHE A 92 10.54 5.27 -14.62
CA PHE A 92 11.94 5.03 -14.95
C PHE A 92 12.77 4.80 -13.67
N SER A 93 12.60 5.65 -12.67
CA SER A 93 13.30 5.52 -11.38
C SER A 93 12.89 4.24 -10.64
N LEU A 94 11.59 3.87 -10.67
CA LEU A 94 11.08 2.63 -10.10
C LEU A 94 11.73 1.41 -10.78
N TYR A 95 11.72 1.37 -12.13
CA TYR A 95 12.34 0.29 -12.89
C TYR A 95 13.81 0.09 -12.52
N HIS A 96 14.58 1.19 -12.48
CA HIS A 96 16.00 1.14 -12.09
C HIS A 96 16.18 0.70 -10.64
N ALA A 97 15.38 1.21 -9.72
CA ALA A 97 15.45 0.81 -8.32
C ALA A 97 15.21 -0.71 -8.15
N LEU A 98 14.17 -1.24 -8.81
CA LEU A 98 13.86 -2.67 -8.78
C LEU A 98 14.98 -3.54 -9.36
N LYS A 99 15.73 -3.04 -10.36
CA LYS A 99 16.83 -3.76 -11.03
C LYS A 99 18.16 -3.69 -10.30
N THR A 100 18.43 -2.59 -9.58
CA THR A 100 19.80 -2.28 -9.12
C THR A 100 19.97 -2.30 -7.61
N ILE A 101 18.89 -2.11 -6.83
CA ILE A 101 18.95 -2.12 -5.38
C ILE A 101 18.88 -3.55 -4.87
N ASP A 102 19.81 -3.93 -3.99
CA ASP A 102 19.72 -5.16 -3.21
C ASP A 102 18.74 -4.98 -2.05
N TYR A 103 17.57 -5.60 -2.17
CA TYR A 103 16.53 -5.57 -1.14
C TYR A 103 16.73 -6.62 -0.04
N ARG A 104 17.87 -7.34 -0.03
CA ARG A 104 18.27 -8.32 1.01
C ARG A 104 17.21 -9.40 1.27
N GLY A 105 16.56 -9.86 0.20
CA GLY A 105 15.51 -10.87 0.29
C GLY A 105 14.13 -10.35 0.73
N CYS A 106 13.97 -9.03 0.90
CA CYS A 106 12.64 -8.44 1.13
C CYS A 106 11.83 -8.43 -0.17
N GLU A 107 10.56 -8.75 -0.06
CA GLU A 107 9.60 -8.67 -1.17
C GLU A 107 9.41 -7.21 -1.64
N ARG A 108 9.41 -7.03 -2.96
CA ARG A 108 9.26 -5.72 -3.61
C ARG A 108 7.83 -5.55 -4.07
N VAL A 109 7.00 -4.97 -3.20
CA VAL A 109 5.60 -4.69 -3.48
C VAL A 109 5.43 -3.28 -4.01
N VAL A 110 4.94 -3.13 -5.24
CA VAL A 110 4.76 -1.83 -5.88
C VAL A 110 3.30 -1.41 -5.84
N ARG A 111 3.01 -0.27 -5.23
CA ARG A 111 1.68 0.34 -5.27
C ARG A 111 1.51 1.12 -6.58
N ILE A 112 0.52 0.76 -7.37
CA ILE A 112 0.13 1.46 -8.61
C ILE A 112 -0.78 2.67 -8.32
N ASN A 113 -1.02 3.50 -9.34
CA ASN A 113 -2.09 4.51 -9.30
C ASN A 113 -3.48 3.84 -9.30
N GLY A 114 -4.51 4.58 -8.85
CA GLY A 114 -5.88 4.07 -8.82
C GLY A 114 -6.40 3.67 -10.20
N LEU A 115 -7.28 2.67 -10.24
CA LEU A 115 -7.84 2.13 -11.46
C LEU A 115 -8.79 3.11 -12.19
N ASP A 116 -9.23 4.15 -11.49
CA ASP A 116 -9.97 5.30 -11.99
C ASP A 116 -9.11 6.32 -12.75
N THR A 117 -7.78 6.11 -12.81
CA THR A 117 -6.84 6.98 -13.49
C THR A 117 -6.30 6.32 -14.78
N PRO A 118 -5.78 7.07 -15.76
CA PRO A 118 -5.18 6.47 -16.96
C PRO A 118 -3.76 5.87 -16.72
N TYR A 119 -3.24 5.85 -15.50
CA TYR A 119 -1.83 5.59 -15.20
C TYR A 119 -1.51 4.17 -14.79
N TRP A 120 -2.44 3.49 -14.14
CA TRP A 120 -2.26 2.18 -13.52
C TRP A 120 -1.69 1.12 -14.48
N ARG A 121 -2.10 1.16 -15.74
CA ARG A 121 -1.66 0.17 -16.73
C ARG A 121 -0.16 0.28 -17.04
N GLU A 122 0.34 1.49 -17.21
CA GLU A 122 1.78 1.73 -17.43
C GLU A 122 2.60 1.54 -16.15
N ASP A 123 2.00 1.76 -14.96
CA ASP A 123 2.64 1.46 -13.68
C ASP A 123 2.87 -0.04 -13.52
N ILE A 124 1.89 -0.89 -13.88
CA ILE A 124 2.04 -2.35 -13.89
C ILE A 124 3.16 -2.74 -14.85
N ARG A 125 3.14 -2.24 -16.08
CA ARG A 125 4.16 -2.52 -17.09
C ARG A 125 5.58 -2.23 -16.59
N ALA A 126 5.81 -1.04 -16.03
CA ALA A 126 7.10 -0.64 -15.47
C ALA A 126 7.52 -1.51 -14.28
N SER A 127 6.58 -1.90 -13.44
CA SER A 127 6.82 -2.74 -12.26
C SER A 127 7.19 -4.17 -12.65
N VAL A 128 6.43 -4.80 -13.54
CA VAL A 128 6.67 -6.17 -14.02
C VAL A 128 8.00 -6.24 -14.77
N ALA A 129 8.26 -5.29 -15.68
CA ALA A 129 9.55 -5.17 -16.39
C ALA A 129 10.72 -4.96 -15.43
N GLY A 130 10.52 -4.18 -14.36
CA GLY A 130 11.51 -3.93 -13.30
C GLY A 130 11.78 -5.14 -12.43
N GLY A 131 10.87 -6.11 -12.38
CA GLY A 131 11.03 -7.35 -11.61
C GLY A 131 10.44 -7.25 -10.21
N CYS A 132 9.33 -6.53 -10.01
CA CYS A 132 8.60 -6.56 -8.74
C CYS A 132 8.10 -7.97 -8.39
N ASP A 133 7.88 -8.24 -7.11
CA ASP A 133 7.36 -9.51 -6.62
C ASP A 133 5.83 -9.44 -6.50
N ALA A 134 5.26 -8.24 -6.24
CA ALA A 134 3.82 -8.05 -6.18
C ALA A 134 3.40 -6.63 -6.58
N ILE A 135 2.13 -6.51 -6.99
CA ILE A 135 1.42 -5.26 -7.23
C ILE A 135 0.43 -5.01 -6.10
N ARG A 136 0.49 -3.83 -5.48
CA ARG A 136 -0.52 -3.36 -4.52
C ARG A 136 -1.54 -2.48 -5.24
N ILE A 137 -2.80 -2.91 -5.25
CA ILE A 137 -3.92 -2.18 -5.85
C ILE A 137 -4.48 -1.23 -4.78
N PRO A 138 -4.46 0.10 -4.98
CA PRO A 138 -5.13 1.02 -4.08
C PRO A 138 -6.65 0.97 -4.28
N LYS A 139 -7.42 1.36 -3.25
CA LYS A 139 -8.88 1.55 -3.29
C LYS A 139 -9.65 0.38 -3.92
N THR A 140 -9.24 -0.84 -3.61
CA THR A 140 -9.93 -2.03 -4.12
C THR A 140 -11.31 -2.16 -3.49
N GLU A 141 -12.35 -2.25 -4.32
CA GLU A 141 -13.74 -2.31 -3.88
C GLU A 141 -14.52 -3.51 -4.44
N SER A 142 -13.91 -4.27 -5.35
CA SER A 142 -14.59 -5.41 -5.98
C SER A 142 -13.63 -6.47 -6.52
N PRO A 143 -14.10 -7.73 -6.71
CA PRO A 143 -13.37 -8.77 -7.45
C PRO A 143 -12.89 -8.33 -8.83
N LYS A 144 -13.69 -7.51 -9.52
CA LYS A 144 -13.35 -7.00 -10.86
C LYS A 144 -12.08 -6.17 -10.87
N ASP A 145 -11.80 -5.41 -9.81
CA ASP A 145 -10.59 -4.59 -9.70
C ASP A 145 -9.34 -5.48 -9.69
N VAL A 146 -9.41 -6.59 -8.93
CA VAL A 146 -8.33 -7.59 -8.87
C VAL A 146 -8.15 -8.28 -10.22
N GLN A 147 -9.23 -8.78 -10.82
CA GLN A 147 -9.21 -9.50 -12.10
C GLN A 147 -8.67 -8.63 -13.24
N MET A 148 -8.98 -7.34 -13.23
CA MET A 148 -8.50 -6.38 -14.23
C MET A 148 -6.97 -6.19 -14.12
N VAL A 149 -6.44 -6.11 -12.90
CA VAL A 149 -4.99 -6.02 -12.66
C VAL A 149 -4.29 -7.34 -12.96
N GLU A 150 -4.88 -8.48 -12.59
CA GLU A 150 -4.38 -9.81 -12.90
C GLU A 150 -4.20 -10.02 -14.41
N ALA A 151 -5.20 -9.66 -15.21
CA ALA A 151 -5.11 -9.74 -16.67
C ALA A 151 -3.97 -8.89 -17.24
N ALA A 152 -3.78 -7.68 -16.70
CA ALA A 152 -2.70 -6.80 -17.11
C ALA A 152 -1.31 -7.33 -16.69
N ILE A 153 -1.19 -7.93 -15.51
CA ILE A 153 0.04 -8.59 -15.06
C ILE A 153 0.40 -9.76 -15.98
N ALA A 154 -0.56 -10.65 -16.29
CA ALA A 154 -0.33 -11.82 -17.14
C ALA A 154 0.14 -11.43 -18.56
N GLU A 155 -0.41 -10.35 -19.14
CA GLU A 155 0.04 -9.79 -20.40
C GLU A 155 1.50 -9.31 -20.33
N ASP A 156 1.87 -8.61 -19.26
CA ASP A 156 3.21 -8.06 -19.09
C ASP A 156 4.23 -9.15 -18.71
N GLU A 157 3.87 -10.16 -17.90
CA GLU A 157 4.72 -11.33 -17.64
C GLU A 157 5.12 -12.01 -18.95
N LYS A 158 4.15 -12.26 -19.82
CA LYS A 158 4.40 -12.82 -21.16
C LYS A 158 5.30 -11.91 -22.01
N THR A 159 5.06 -10.59 -21.98
CA THR A 159 5.82 -9.61 -22.76
C THR A 159 7.27 -9.54 -22.34
N TYR A 160 7.55 -9.65 -21.05
CA TYR A 160 8.89 -9.53 -20.47
C TYR A 160 9.55 -10.87 -20.13
N GLY A 161 8.96 -11.98 -20.58
CA GLY A 161 9.53 -13.33 -20.42
C GLY A 161 9.61 -13.80 -18.98
N ARG A 162 8.68 -13.36 -18.13
CA ARG A 162 8.51 -13.86 -16.76
C ARG A 162 7.62 -15.10 -16.76
N THR A 163 7.77 -15.92 -15.73
CA THR A 163 6.86 -17.05 -15.53
C THR A 163 5.47 -16.54 -15.19
N GLU A 164 4.45 -17.13 -15.79
CA GLU A 164 3.06 -16.80 -15.46
C GLU A 164 2.79 -17.14 -13.98
N GLY A 165 2.25 -16.19 -13.24
CA GLY A 165 1.98 -16.34 -11.83
C GLY A 165 3.08 -15.83 -10.89
N ASP A 166 4.23 -15.41 -11.40
CA ASP A 166 5.34 -14.88 -10.59
C ASP A 166 4.98 -13.61 -9.82
N VAL A 167 4.18 -12.73 -10.44
CA VAL A 167 3.79 -11.46 -9.81
C VAL A 167 2.48 -11.62 -9.07
N LEU A 168 2.53 -11.47 -7.76
CA LEU A 168 1.39 -11.57 -6.87
C LEU A 168 0.62 -10.25 -6.77
N ILE A 169 -0.53 -10.28 -6.09
CA ILE A 169 -1.41 -9.13 -5.89
C ILE A 169 -1.67 -8.94 -4.40
N MET A 170 -1.59 -7.70 -3.93
CA MET A 170 -2.08 -7.24 -2.63
C MET A 170 -3.20 -6.22 -2.86
N ALA A 171 -4.37 -6.42 -2.27
CA ALA A 171 -5.48 -5.47 -2.35
C ALA A 171 -5.49 -4.52 -1.14
N ALA A 172 -5.45 -3.21 -1.37
CA ALA A 172 -5.63 -2.24 -0.30
C ALA A 172 -7.11 -1.88 -0.16
N LEU A 173 -7.68 -2.16 1.01
CA LEU A 173 -9.06 -1.84 1.36
C LEU A 173 -9.09 -0.50 2.08
N GLU A 174 -9.72 0.48 1.45
CA GLU A 174 -9.64 1.90 1.82
C GLU A 174 -11.01 2.56 2.01
N SER A 175 -12.11 1.79 1.81
CA SER A 175 -13.49 2.26 1.91
C SER A 175 -14.39 1.26 2.62
N ALA A 176 -15.54 1.73 3.12
CA ALA A 176 -16.57 0.88 3.69
C ALA A 176 -17.01 -0.22 2.71
N ARG A 177 -17.12 0.12 1.42
CA ARG A 177 -17.48 -0.85 0.37
C ARG A 177 -16.44 -1.94 0.22
N GLY A 178 -15.15 -1.59 0.18
CA GLY A 178 -14.05 -2.55 0.10
C GLY A 178 -14.03 -3.49 1.31
N ILE A 179 -14.21 -2.94 2.52
CA ILE A 179 -14.29 -3.74 3.75
C ILE A 179 -15.48 -4.71 3.72
N MET A 180 -16.66 -4.26 3.31
CA MET A 180 -17.85 -5.13 3.25
C MET A 180 -17.75 -6.23 2.17
N ARG A 181 -16.86 -6.09 1.20
CA ARG A 181 -16.61 -7.08 0.14
C ARG A 181 -15.26 -7.80 0.32
N ALA A 182 -14.66 -7.72 1.48
CA ALA A 182 -13.33 -8.26 1.71
C ALA A 182 -13.21 -9.75 1.34
N LEU A 183 -14.20 -10.59 1.66
CA LEU A 183 -14.19 -12.00 1.32
C LEU A 183 -14.24 -12.22 -0.20
N ASP A 184 -15.19 -11.59 -0.89
CA ASP A 184 -15.32 -11.70 -2.35
C ASP A 184 -14.02 -11.26 -3.07
N ILE A 185 -13.37 -10.20 -2.54
CA ILE A 185 -12.09 -9.72 -3.05
C ILE A 185 -10.99 -10.75 -2.80
N CYS A 186 -10.91 -11.32 -1.60
CA CYS A 186 -9.89 -12.31 -1.25
C CYS A 186 -9.98 -13.58 -2.11
N GLU A 187 -11.18 -14.00 -2.51
CA GLU A 187 -11.43 -15.20 -3.31
C GLU A 187 -11.38 -14.95 -4.83
N SER A 188 -11.07 -13.73 -5.28
CA SER A 188 -11.20 -13.33 -6.68
C SER A 188 -10.05 -13.75 -7.59
N SER A 189 -8.89 -14.12 -7.04
CA SER A 189 -7.69 -14.52 -7.80
C SER A 189 -6.74 -15.34 -6.93
N GLU A 190 -6.16 -16.38 -7.51
CA GLU A 190 -5.09 -17.16 -6.87
C GLU A 190 -3.78 -16.37 -6.71
N ARG A 191 -3.61 -15.26 -7.43
CA ARG A 191 -2.48 -14.35 -7.27
C ARG A 191 -2.61 -13.43 -6.07
N LEU A 192 -3.80 -13.31 -5.49
CA LEU A 192 -4.03 -12.43 -4.35
C LEU A 192 -3.49 -13.08 -3.07
N PHE A 193 -2.30 -12.67 -2.65
CA PHE A 193 -1.66 -13.23 -1.47
C PHE A 193 -2.09 -12.54 -0.17
N GLY A 194 -2.68 -11.33 -0.25
CA GLY A 194 -3.07 -10.61 0.95
C GLY A 194 -3.87 -9.33 0.72
N ILE A 195 -4.50 -8.89 1.79
CA ILE A 195 -5.23 -7.62 1.87
C ILE A 195 -4.59 -6.71 2.92
N ALA A 196 -4.66 -5.40 2.69
CA ALA A 196 -4.08 -4.40 3.59
C ALA A 196 -5.08 -3.28 3.88
N LEU A 197 -5.21 -2.89 5.15
CA LEU A 197 -6.01 -1.74 5.54
C LEU A 197 -5.28 -0.43 5.23
N SER A 198 -5.95 0.53 4.59
CA SER A 198 -5.48 1.92 4.46
C SER A 198 -6.38 2.84 5.30
N GLY A 199 -6.03 2.98 6.57
CA GLY A 199 -6.87 3.62 7.58
C GLY A 199 -7.19 5.10 7.30
N GLY A 200 -6.30 5.84 6.64
CA GLY A 200 -6.52 7.26 6.33
C GLY A 200 -7.69 7.49 5.38
N ASP A 201 -7.70 6.81 4.24
CA ASP A 201 -8.81 6.90 3.29
C ASP A 201 -10.08 6.22 3.83
N TYR A 202 -9.94 5.10 4.54
CA TYR A 202 -11.06 4.42 5.18
C TYR A 202 -11.80 5.32 6.20
N THR A 203 -11.09 5.98 7.10
CA THR A 203 -11.73 6.88 8.08
C THR A 203 -12.36 8.10 7.42
N LYS A 204 -11.78 8.61 6.33
CA LYS A 204 -12.38 9.66 5.51
C LYS A 204 -13.69 9.20 4.87
N ASP A 205 -13.73 8.00 4.33
CA ASP A 205 -14.94 7.40 3.73
C ASP A 205 -16.04 7.20 4.79
N LEU A 206 -15.67 6.79 6.01
CA LEU A 206 -16.58 6.71 7.17
C LEU A 206 -16.99 8.06 7.77
N GLN A 207 -16.49 9.19 7.23
CA GLN A 207 -16.73 10.53 7.76
C GLN A 207 -16.27 10.70 9.24
N THR A 208 -15.15 10.05 9.59
CA THR A 208 -14.51 10.12 10.91
C THR A 208 -13.02 10.44 10.77
N HIS A 209 -12.27 10.35 11.86
CA HIS A 209 -10.83 10.61 11.90
C HIS A 209 -10.11 9.55 12.73
N ILE A 210 -8.82 9.37 12.48
CA ILE A 210 -7.98 8.46 13.25
C ILE A 210 -7.81 9.02 14.68
N THR A 211 -8.08 8.16 15.68
CA THR A 211 -7.91 8.47 17.09
C THR A 211 -6.70 7.72 17.69
N GLY A 212 -6.25 8.13 18.86
CA GLY A 212 -5.18 7.42 19.57
C GLY A 212 -5.61 6.04 20.11
N THR A 213 -6.92 5.75 20.14
CA THR A 213 -7.48 4.46 20.59
C THR A 213 -7.69 3.46 19.46
N GLY A 214 -7.75 3.91 18.20
CA GLY A 214 -8.02 3.08 17.03
C GLY A 214 -9.41 2.43 17.00
N VAL A 215 -10.35 2.91 17.82
CA VAL A 215 -11.72 2.33 17.92
C VAL A 215 -12.45 2.41 16.57
N GLU A 216 -12.22 3.45 15.80
CA GLU A 216 -12.77 3.67 14.44
C GLU A 216 -12.31 2.62 13.43
N LEU A 217 -11.20 1.96 13.68
CA LEU A 217 -10.63 0.92 12.80
C LEU A 217 -11.08 -0.50 13.18
N MET A 218 -11.61 -0.70 14.39
CA MET A 218 -11.89 -2.05 14.92
C MET A 218 -12.85 -2.86 14.06
N GLY A 219 -13.91 -2.22 13.54
CA GLY A 219 -14.87 -2.89 12.65
C GLY A 219 -14.25 -3.38 11.34
N ALA A 220 -13.38 -2.56 10.73
CA ALA A 220 -12.63 -2.95 9.54
C ALA A 220 -11.61 -4.06 9.85
N ARG A 221 -10.83 -3.91 10.92
CA ARG A 221 -9.85 -4.90 11.37
C ARG A 221 -10.47 -6.29 11.57
N GLN A 222 -11.60 -6.37 12.28
CA GLN A 222 -12.29 -7.64 12.51
C GLN A 222 -12.83 -8.25 11.22
N ASN A 223 -13.48 -7.46 10.37
CA ASN A 223 -14.02 -7.94 9.10
C ASN A 223 -12.91 -8.47 8.20
N MET A 224 -11.82 -7.72 8.06
CA MET A 224 -10.69 -8.09 7.20
C MET A 224 -10.00 -9.36 7.66
N ILE A 225 -9.73 -9.51 8.97
CA ILE A 225 -9.05 -10.71 9.45
C ILE A 225 -9.91 -11.96 9.28
N ILE A 226 -11.23 -11.85 9.49
CA ILE A 226 -12.17 -12.96 9.26
C ILE A 226 -12.18 -13.35 7.77
N ALA A 227 -12.30 -12.37 6.87
CA ALA A 227 -12.31 -12.60 5.43
C ALA A 227 -10.98 -13.24 4.94
N ALA A 228 -9.84 -12.69 5.38
CA ALA A 228 -8.53 -13.19 5.02
C ALA A 228 -8.32 -14.65 5.49
N ARG A 229 -8.74 -14.99 6.70
CA ARG A 229 -8.64 -16.37 7.22
C ARG A 229 -9.59 -17.32 6.51
N ALA A 230 -10.79 -16.89 6.14
CA ALA A 230 -11.73 -17.69 5.36
C ALA A 230 -11.17 -18.03 3.96
N ALA A 231 -10.51 -17.08 3.31
CA ALA A 231 -9.91 -17.25 1.99
C ALA A 231 -8.47 -17.81 2.01
N GLY A 232 -7.83 -17.94 3.19
CA GLY A 232 -6.46 -18.44 3.31
C GLY A 232 -5.37 -17.43 2.86
N VAL A 233 -5.67 -16.11 2.85
CA VAL A 233 -4.72 -15.07 2.47
C VAL A 233 -4.19 -14.29 3.68
N GLN A 234 -3.13 -13.51 3.49
CA GLN A 234 -2.54 -12.67 4.53
C GLN A 234 -3.35 -11.38 4.74
N CYS A 235 -3.27 -10.84 5.96
CA CYS A 235 -3.93 -9.59 6.35
C CYS A 235 -2.95 -8.64 7.03
N PHE A 236 -2.83 -7.43 6.48
CA PHE A 236 -1.91 -6.40 6.97
C PHE A 236 -2.67 -5.18 7.50
N ASP A 237 -2.25 -4.70 8.66
CA ASP A 237 -2.85 -3.51 9.25
C ASP A 237 -2.26 -2.21 8.67
N THR A 238 -2.97 -1.11 8.95
CA THR A 238 -2.63 0.24 8.50
C THR A 238 -1.41 0.82 9.23
N VAL A 239 -0.95 1.98 8.76
CA VAL A 239 0.14 2.75 9.37
C VAL A 239 -0.30 3.41 10.67
N TYR A 240 0.66 3.65 11.58
CA TYR A 240 0.50 4.50 12.75
C TYR A 240 1.25 5.82 12.52
N THR A 241 0.51 6.93 12.45
CA THR A 241 1.03 8.22 11.96
C THR A 241 1.64 9.11 13.04
N ASP A 242 1.32 8.92 14.33
CA ASP A 242 1.94 9.69 15.40
C ASP A 242 3.34 9.15 15.75
N LEU A 243 4.34 9.61 15.02
CA LEU A 243 5.74 9.19 15.19
C LEU A 243 6.37 9.60 16.53
N LYS A 244 5.71 10.47 17.32
CA LYS A 244 6.18 10.88 18.64
C LYS A 244 5.66 9.96 19.74
N ASN A 245 4.57 9.24 19.50
CA ASN A 245 3.93 8.34 20.46
C ASN A 245 4.30 6.88 20.19
N MET A 246 5.55 6.49 20.49
CA MET A 246 6.02 5.12 20.28
C MET A 246 5.37 4.11 21.23
N GLU A 247 4.90 4.54 22.40
CA GLU A 247 4.15 3.67 23.34
C GLU A 247 2.77 3.31 22.75
N GLY A 248 2.02 4.30 22.26
CA GLY A 248 0.76 4.06 21.56
C GLY A 248 0.95 3.20 20.30
N PHE A 249 2.06 3.38 19.58
CA PHE A 249 2.42 2.50 18.47
C PHE A 249 2.60 1.05 18.91
N ARG A 250 3.33 0.80 20.01
CA ARG A 250 3.53 -0.56 20.56
C ARG A 250 2.19 -1.21 20.91
N GLN A 251 1.33 -0.50 21.64
CA GLN A 251 0.00 -0.98 22.02
C GLN A 251 -0.88 -1.32 20.82
N ASP A 252 -0.81 -0.50 19.75
CA ASP A 252 -1.52 -0.77 18.50
C ASP A 252 -0.98 -2.03 17.79
N VAL A 253 0.35 -2.22 17.75
CA VAL A 253 0.98 -3.44 17.19
C VAL A 253 0.61 -4.68 18.00
N GLU A 254 0.64 -4.63 19.33
CA GLU A 254 0.22 -5.73 20.21
C GLU A 254 -1.26 -6.09 19.98
N THR A 255 -2.11 -5.07 19.86
CA THR A 255 -3.55 -5.26 19.59
C THR A 255 -3.76 -6.02 18.28
N ILE A 256 -3.16 -5.59 17.19
CA ILE A 256 -3.37 -6.25 15.88
C ILE A 256 -2.70 -7.62 15.81
N HIS A 257 -1.60 -7.82 16.51
CA HIS A 257 -0.98 -9.13 16.64
C HIS A 257 -1.92 -10.12 17.35
N LEU A 258 -2.55 -9.70 18.47
CA LEU A 258 -3.56 -10.49 19.18
C LEU A 258 -4.81 -10.76 18.35
N MET A 259 -5.19 -9.84 17.45
CA MET A 259 -6.30 -10.03 16.50
C MET A 259 -5.96 -11.05 15.40
N GLY A 260 -4.69 -11.41 15.22
CA GLY A 260 -4.24 -12.39 14.25
C GLY A 260 -3.78 -11.81 12.90
N PHE A 261 -3.45 -10.53 12.81
CA PHE A 261 -2.84 -9.94 11.61
C PHE A 261 -1.47 -10.58 11.32
N ASP A 262 -1.07 -10.57 10.05
CA ASP A 262 0.23 -11.09 9.61
C ASP A 262 1.34 -10.04 9.67
N GLY A 263 0.97 -8.77 9.74
CA GLY A 263 1.92 -7.67 9.82
C GLY A 263 1.24 -6.31 9.88
N LYS A 264 2.08 -5.28 9.89
CA LYS A 264 1.65 -3.88 10.00
C LYS A 264 2.42 -3.02 9.00
N SER A 265 1.70 -2.15 8.29
CA SER A 265 2.33 -1.09 7.49
C SER A 265 3.03 -0.09 8.41
N ILE A 266 4.24 0.31 8.05
CA ILE A 266 5.05 1.30 8.77
C ILE A 266 5.47 2.43 7.84
N ILE A 267 5.72 3.61 8.40
CA ILE A 267 6.13 4.81 7.66
C ILE A 267 7.47 5.39 8.13
N ASN A 268 8.06 4.79 9.15
CA ASN A 268 9.35 5.25 9.68
C ASN A 268 10.22 4.06 10.12
N PRO A 269 11.52 4.04 9.80
CA PRO A 269 12.42 2.96 10.22
C PRO A 269 12.48 2.70 11.72
N ARG A 270 12.21 3.70 12.56
CA ARG A 270 12.15 3.53 14.03
C ARG A 270 11.04 2.58 14.49
N GLN A 271 10.04 2.34 13.65
CA GLN A 271 8.93 1.43 13.95
C GLN A 271 9.31 -0.04 13.73
N ILE A 272 10.33 -0.33 12.91
CA ILE A 272 10.75 -1.69 12.55
C ILE A 272 11.06 -2.54 13.79
N PRO A 273 11.92 -2.11 14.74
CA PRO A 273 12.28 -2.95 15.88
C PRO A 273 11.08 -3.36 16.73
N VAL A 274 10.09 -2.48 16.91
CA VAL A 274 8.88 -2.76 17.69
C VAL A 274 8.02 -3.83 17.02
N VAL A 275 7.82 -3.72 15.70
CA VAL A 275 7.07 -4.72 14.95
C VAL A 275 7.78 -6.07 14.98
N HIS A 276 9.08 -6.10 14.75
CA HIS A 276 9.87 -7.33 14.81
C HIS A 276 9.84 -7.98 16.19
N GLU A 277 9.97 -7.21 17.27
CA GLU A 277 9.90 -7.73 18.63
C GLU A 277 8.56 -8.44 18.91
N ILE A 278 7.44 -7.84 18.47
CA ILE A 278 6.09 -8.36 18.77
C ILE A 278 5.73 -9.54 17.86
N PHE A 279 6.10 -9.48 16.59
CA PHE A 279 5.74 -10.54 15.61
C PHE A 279 6.73 -11.71 15.59
N THR A 280 7.95 -11.55 16.12
CA THR A 280 8.92 -12.65 16.19
C THR A 280 8.54 -13.61 17.33
N PRO A 281 8.33 -14.90 17.06
CA PRO A 281 8.02 -15.88 18.10
C PRO A 281 9.12 -15.97 19.16
N THR A 282 8.71 -16.08 20.44
CA THR A 282 9.67 -16.30 21.52
C THR A 282 10.23 -17.71 21.50
N GLN A 283 11.40 -17.92 22.10
CA GLN A 283 11.97 -19.28 22.22
C GLN A 283 11.03 -20.26 22.91
N LYS A 284 10.22 -19.78 23.86
CA LYS A 284 9.20 -20.58 24.55
C LYS A 284 8.10 -21.02 23.59
N ASP A 285 7.65 -20.13 22.73
CA ASP A 285 6.61 -20.43 21.74
C ASP A 285 7.15 -21.41 20.69
N ILE A 286 8.39 -21.23 20.25
CA ILE A 286 9.05 -22.12 19.29
C ILE A 286 9.17 -23.54 19.86
N ILE A 287 9.70 -23.68 21.09
CA ILE A 287 9.84 -24.99 21.75
C ILE A 287 8.47 -25.66 21.95
N PHE A 288 7.46 -24.88 22.33
CA PHE A 288 6.10 -25.43 22.47
C PHE A 288 5.53 -25.86 21.13
N ALA A 289 5.69 -25.06 20.07
CA ALA A 289 5.24 -25.37 18.72
C ALA A 289 5.91 -26.64 18.18
N GLU A 290 7.23 -26.82 18.39
CA GLU A 290 7.94 -28.06 18.01
C GLU A 290 7.39 -29.29 18.72
N LYS A 291 7.14 -29.21 20.04
CA LYS A 291 6.54 -30.30 20.79
C LYS A 291 5.17 -30.65 20.24
N VAL A 292 4.32 -29.63 19.97
CA VAL A 292 2.97 -29.82 19.40
C VAL A 292 3.05 -30.54 18.05
N VAL A 293 3.89 -30.10 17.12
CA VAL A 293 4.02 -30.71 15.80
C VAL A 293 4.50 -32.15 15.93
N LYS A 294 5.59 -32.42 16.68
CA LYS A 294 6.14 -33.79 16.88
C LYS A 294 5.14 -34.73 17.50
N GLU A 295 4.41 -34.30 18.54
CA GLU A 295 3.40 -35.13 19.21
C GLU A 295 2.19 -35.40 18.31
N ILE A 296 1.69 -34.40 17.57
CA ILE A 296 0.59 -34.60 16.61
C ILE A 296 0.99 -35.60 15.54
N ASP A 297 2.16 -35.47 14.92
CA ASP A 297 2.62 -36.39 13.89
C ASP A 297 2.76 -37.83 14.42
N SER A 298 3.31 -37.97 15.62
CA SER A 298 3.41 -39.27 16.30
C SER A 298 2.04 -39.90 16.66
N LYS A 299 1.14 -39.11 17.23
CA LYS A 299 -0.18 -39.57 17.70
C LYS A 299 -1.16 -39.83 16.56
N LYS A 300 -1.09 -39.05 15.48
CA LYS A 300 -1.88 -39.23 14.26
C LYS A 300 -1.65 -40.64 13.68
N ALA A 301 -0.39 -41.10 13.67
CA ALA A 301 -0.04 -42.43 13.22
C ALA A 301 -0.64 -43.54 14.11
N GLN A 302 -0.99 -43.24 15.38
CA GLN A 302 -1.59 -44.17 16.36
C GLN A 302 -3.13 -44.02 16.43
N GLY A 303 -3.76 -43.13 15.64
CA GLY A 303 -5.21 -42.88 15.67
C GLY A 303 -5.68 -42.10 16.90
N ILE A 304 -4.77 -41.41 17.63
CA ILE A 304 -5.09 -40.62 18.84
C ILE A 304 -5.32 -39.17 18.43
N GLY A 305 -6.54 -38.68 18.63
CA GLY A 305 -6.96 -37.33 18.20
C GLY A 305 -6.78 -36.22 19.25
N VAL A 306 -6.69 -36.58 20.55
CA VAL A 306 -6.54 -35.59 21.65
C VAL A 306 -5.54 -36.13 22.66
N PHE A 307 -4.64 -35.29 23.13
CA PHE A 307 -3.58 -35.61 24.09
C PHE A 307 -3.13 -34.35 24.84
N THR A 308 -2.11 -34.48 25.71
CA THR A 308 -1.63 -33.35 26.52
C THR A 308 -0.16 -33.04 26.21
N VAL A 309 0.16 -31.75 25.97
CA VAL A 309 1.53 -31.25 25.85
C VAL A 309 1.73 -30.17 26.91
N ASP A 310 2.74 -30.34 27.77
CA ASP A 310 3.06 -29.41 28.88
C ASP A 310 1.83 -29.04 29.74
N GLY A 311 0.93 -30.01 29.99
CA GLY A 311 -0.28 -29.85 30.80
C GLY A 311 -1.46 -29.16 30.04
N LYS A 312 -1.33 -28.84 28.78
CA LYS A 312 -2.40 -28.28 27.93
C LYS A 312 -2.99 -29.39 27.04
N MET A 313 -4.30 -29.41 26.94
CA MET A 313 -5.01 -30.29 26.00
C MET A 313 -4.76 -29.80 24.57
N ILE A 314 -4.30 -30.70 23.73
CA ILE A 314 -3.95 -30.42 22.31
C ILE A 314 -4.72 -31.42 21.44
N ASP A 315 -5.22 -30.93 20.32
CA ASP A 315 -5.81 -31.71 19.24
C ASP A 315 -5.22 -31.26 17.87
N ILE A 316 -5.74 -31.85 16.80
CA ILE A 316 -5.25 -31.57 15.43
C ILE A 316 -5.39 -30.11 15.04
N ALA A 317 -6.33 -29.34 15.63
CA ALA A 317 -6.52 -27.93 15.31
C ALA A 317 -5.32 -27.04 15.71
N PHE A 318 -4.47 -27.50 16.64
CA PHE A 318 -3.26 -26.80 17.03
C PHE A 318 -2.10 -26.95 16.03
N TYR A 319 -2.19 -27.89 15.06
CA TYR A 319 -1.10 -28.21 14.16
C TYR A 319 -0.70 -27.04 13.26
N ASP A 320 -1.67 -26.44 12.60
CA ASP A 320 -1.41 -25.33 11.65
C ASP A 320 -0.88 -24.10 12.37
N GLY A 321 -1.41 -23.79 13.56
CA GLY A 321 -0.88 -22.71 14.41
C GLY A 321 0.55 -22.95 14.87
N ALA A 322 0.90 -24.18 15.25
CA ALA A 322 2.25 -24.54 15.64
C ALA A 322 3.22 -24.50 14.44
N LYS A 323 2.83 -25.00 13.28
CA LYS A 323 3.61 -24.85 12.04
C LYS A 323 3.86 -23.40 11.68
N ARG A 324 2.81 -22.56 11.69
CA ARG A 324 2.95 -21.12 11.44
C ARG A 324 3.95 -20.47 12.39
N THR A 325 3.95 -20.82 13.68
CA THR A 325 4.94 -20.31 14.65
C THR A 325 6.37 -20.69 14.25
N ILE A 326 6.60 -21.93 13.81
CA ILE A 326 7.89 -22.40 13.34
C ILE A 326 8.31 -21.66 12.06
N ASP A 327 7.42 -21.49 11.10
CA ASP A 327 7.68 -20.81 9.84
C ASP A 327 8.03 -19.33 10.05
N LEU A 328 7.33 -18.63 10.95
CA LEU A 328 7.66 -17.28 11.37
C LEU A 328 9.03 -17.21 12.04
N ALA A 329 9.37 -18.18 12.89
CA ALA A 329 10.67 -18.26 13.53
C ALA A 329 11.81 -18.49 12.53
N LYS A 330 11.57 -19.32 11.49
CA LYS A 330 12.52 -19.51 10.36
C LYS A 330 12.70 -18.23 9.57
N ALA A 331 11.59 -17.57 9.17
CA ALA A 331 11.60 -16.32 8.42
C ALA A 331 12.30 -15.19 9.19
N SER A 332 12.14 -15.15 10.52
CA SER A 332 12.80 -14.18 11.41
C SER A 332 14.26 -14.53 11.75
N GLY A 333 14.77 -15.68 11.28
CA GLY A 333 16.14 -16.11 11.55
C GLY A 333 16.43 -16.52 13.00
N VAL A 334 15.38 -16.72 13.82
CA VAL A 334 15.53 -17.09 15.25
C VAL A 334 15.34 -18.59 15.50
N TYR A 335 14.94 -19.35 14.50
CA TYR A 335 14.77 -20.80 14.59
C TYR A 335 16.10 -21.54 14.66
N LYS A 336 16.22 -22.46 15.63
CA LYS A 336 17.42 -23.30 15.84
C LYS A 336 17.09 -24.78 15.96
N GLY A 337 15.87 -25.17 15.64
CA GLY A 337 15.40 -26.55 15.73
C GLY A 337 15.60 -27.36 14.43
N ASP A 338 15.07 -28.57 14.42
CA ASP A 338 15.29 -29.58 13.36
C ASP A 338 14.01 -29.85 12.52
N LEU A 339 12.93 -29.07 12.68
CA LEU A 339 11.65 -29.25 11.94
C LEU A 339 11.59 -28.39 10.69
#